data_88e7dba32c4a19bd754be07f7ea0dbe3
#
_entry.id   88e7dba32c4a19bd754be07f7ea0dbe3
#
_cell.length_a   1.000
_cell.length_b   1.000
_cell.length_c   1.000
_cell.angle_alpha   90.00
_cell.angle_beta   90.00
_cell.angle_gamma   90.00
#
_symmetry.space_group_name_H-M   'P 1'
#
loop_
_entity.id
_entity.type
_entity.pdbx_description
1 polymer ?
#
loop_
_entity_poly.entity_id
_entity_poly.type
_entity_poly.pdbx_seq_one_letter_code
_entity_poly.pdbx_strand_id
1 'polypeptide(L)'
;MDTIKEVKKIIDDSNNIVFFGGAGVSTASGVPDFRSATGLYNRENNSGYSPEYMLSHEFLVDHPDQFMTYCKDNLMLDGIKPNPAHYALAKLEKMGKLKAVITQNVDSLHQEAGSQNVIELHGNLRDYYCTKCGKNFDLAYVKSFEKEAHCDECGGLVRPDIVLYGEGLDQNNISYAINLIANADVLIIGGTSLVVYPAAGLIDFYRGHKLILINKDPTSRDSRADYVINGDIAKVMEEIVGD
;
A
#
# COMPACT_ATOMS: atom_id res chain seq x y z
N MET A 1 -11.95 -7.12 28.94
CA MET A 1 -12.23 -8.07 27.85
C MET A 1 -11.05 -8.08 26.92
N ASP A 2 -10.76 -9.20 26.29
CA ASP A 2 -9.65 -9.31 25.35
C ASP A 2 -10.06 -8.63 24.04
N THR A 3 -9.44 -7.50 23.72
CA THR A 3 -9.75 -6.67 22.54
C THR A 3 -9.76 -7.48 21.23
N ILE A 4 -8.88 -8.47 21.12
CA ILE A 4 -8.82 -9.33 19.92
C ILE A 4 -10.10 -10.16 19.78
N LYS A 5 -10.61 -10.75 20.89
CA LYS A 5 -11.86 -11.53 20.85
C LYS A 5 -13.07 -10.66 20.49
N GLU A 6 -13.09 -9.43 20.97
CA GLU A 6 -14.15 -8.49 20.66
C GLU A 6 -14.12 -8.08 19.19
N VAL A 7 -12.94 -7.75 18.68
CA VAL A 7 -12.71 -7.43 17.25
C VAL A 7 -13.04 -8.63 16.36
N LYS A 8 -12.64 -9.86 16.73
CA LYS A 8 -13.03 -11.07 16.01
C LYS A 8 -14.54 -11.19 15.89
N LYS A 9 -15.27 -11.01 16.98
CA LYS A 9 -16.74 -11.03 16.95
C LYS A 9 -17.34 -9.97 16.03
N ILE A 10 -16.79 -8.74 16.06
CA ILE A 10 -17.24 -7.65 15.16
C ILE A 10 -17.07 -8.04 13.70
N ILE A 11 -15.93 -8.63 13.33
CA ILE A 11 -15.63 -9.08 11.99
C ILE A 11 -16.54 -10.25 11.59
N ASP A 12 -16.79 -11.19 12.52
CA ASP A 12 -17.68 -12.33 12.26
C ASP A 12 -19.13 -11.89 12.05
N ASP A 13 -19.58 -10.87 12.74
CA ASP A 13 -20.94 -10.33 12.63
C ASP A 13 -21.14 -9.35 11.44
N SER A 14 -20.07 -8.89 10.79
CA SER A 14 -20.14 -7.92 9.68
C SER A 14 -20.08 -8.60 8.30
N ASN A 15 -20.75 -7.99 7.32
CA ASN A 15 -20.68 -8.37 5.90
C ASN A 15 -20.32 -7.18 4.99
N ASN A 16 -19.89 -6.06 5.57
CA ASN A 16 -19.50 -4.87 4.81
C ASN A 16 -18.25 -4.22 5.45
N ILE A 17 -17.14 -4.95 5.34
CA ILE A 17 -15.83 -4.56 5.87
C ILE A 17 -15.03 -3.90 4.76
N VAL A 18 -14.33 -2.82 5.07
CA VAL A 18 -13.30 -2.23 4.21
C VAL A 18 -11.98 -2.22 4.96
N PHE A 19 -10.91 -2.54 4.26
CA PHE A 19 -9.55 -2.46 4.78
C PHE A 19 -8.80 -1.29 4.15
N PHE A 20 -8.08 -0.52 4.98
CA PHE A 20 -7.19 0.55 4.54
C PHE A 20 -5.78 0.29 5.08
N GLY A 21 -4.80 0.10 4.19
CA GLY A 21 -3.46 -0.32 4.56
C GLY A 21 -2.33 0.51 3.97
N GLY A 22 -1.15 0.35 4.57
CA GLY A 22 0.11 0.92 4.11
C GLY A 22 1.27 -0.05 4.23
N ALA A 23 2.51 0.45 4.12
CA ALA A 23 3.73 -0.35 3.99
C ALA A 23 3.98 -1.31 5.15
N GLY A 24 3.49 -1.00 6.35
CA GLY A 24 3.57 -1.90 7.51
C GLY A 24 2.84 -3.23 7.33
N VAL A 25 1.90 -3.35 6.38
CA VAL A 25 1.24 -4.62 6.04
C VAL A 25 2.24 -5.60 5.42
N SER A 26 3.21 -5.10 4.67
CA SER A 26 4.15 -5.92 3.90
C SER A 26 5.49 -6.15 4.61
N THR A 27 5.71 -5.58 5.81
CA THR A 27 6.99 -5.76 6.54
C THR A 27 7.27 -7.21 6.91
N ALA A 28 6.25 -8.00 7.25
CA ALA A 28 6.38 -9.44 7.51
C ALA A 28 6.68 -10.26 6.24
N SER A 29 6.53 -9.67 5.06
CA SER A 29 6.93 -10.23 3.76
C SER A 29 8.37 -9.89 3.37
N GLY A 30 9.08 -9.10 4.19
CA GLY A 30 10.44 -8.63 3.91
C GLY A 30 10.49 -7.31 3.11
N VAL A 31 9.34 -6.70 2.80
CA VAL A 31 9.29 -5.37 2.18
C VAL A 31 9.53 -4.32 3.28
N PRO A 32 10.56 -3.46 3.15
CA PRO A 32 10.78 -2.41 4.13
C PRO A 32 9.64 -1.38 4.07
N ASP A 33 9.21 -0.91 5.23
CA ASP A 33 8.39 0.29 5.26
C ASP A 33 9.24 1.56 5.03
N PHE A 34 8.60 2.72 5.01
CA PHE A 34 9.30 3.98 4.71
C PHE A 34 9.82 4.69 5.97
N ARG A 35 9.12 4.61 7.11
CA ARG A 35 9.29 5.55 8.24
C ARG A 35 9.67 4.93 9.57
N SER A 36 9.57 3.61 9.74
CA SER A 36 10.04 2.95 10.96
C SER A 36 11.54 3.17 11.16
N ALA A 37 12.06 2.82 12.32
CA ALA A 37 13.49 2.96 12.62
C ALA A 37 14.40 2.25 11.59
N THR A 38 13.90 1.18 10.94
CA THR A 38 14.60 0.43 9.89
C THR A 38 14.06 0.72 8.49
N GLY A 39 13.12 1.66 8.37
CA GLY A 39 12.45 2.03 7.13
C GLY A 39 13.38 2.71 6.12
N LEU A 40 12.93 2.77 4.88
CA LEU A 40 13.74 3.29 3.76
C LEU A 40 14.24 4.72 4.00
N TYR A 41 13.45 5.57 4.67
CA TYR A 41 13.81 6.97 4.92
C TYR A 41 14.87 7.14 6.01
N ASN A 42 15.08 6.15 6.85
CA ASN A 42 16.06 6.16 7.92
C ASN A 42 17.36 5.38 7.56
N ARG A 43 17.41 4.78 6.36
CA ARG A 43 18.63 4.12 5.89
C ARG A 43 19.65 5.15 5.42
N GLU A 44 20.92 4.93 5.76
CA GLU A 44 22.01 5.70 5.16
C GLU A 44 21.98 5.49 3.63
N ASN A 45 21.93 6.59 2.90
CA ASN A 45 22.12 6.58 1.47
C ASN A 45 23.26 7.54 1.10
N ASN A 46 24.12 7.10 0.21
CA ASN A 46 25.26 7.88 -0.25
C ASN A 46 24.91 8.81 -1.44
N SER A 47 23.61 8.95 -1.77
CA SER A 47 23.18 9.74 -2.94
C SER A 47 23.24 11.25 -2.70
N GLY A 48 23.22 11.68 -1.41
CA GLY A 48 23.13 13.10 -1.04
C GLY A 48 21.71 13.68 -1.15
N TYR A 49 20.71 12.87 -1.54
CA TYR A 49 19.31 13.28 -1.68
C TYR A 49 18.44 12.63 -0.61
N SER A 50 17.36 13.31 -0.19
CA SER A 50 16.36 12.68 0.69
C SER A 50 15.58 11.60 -0.06
N PRO A 51 15.15 10.52 0.61
CA PRO A 51 14.35 9.47 -0.03
C PRO A 51 13.03 9.97 -0.61
N GLU A 52 12.39 10.96 0.02
CA GLU A 52 11.18 11.61 -0.51
C GLU A 52 11.49 12.32 -1.84
N TYR A 53 12.61 13.02 -1.94
CA TYR A 53 13.01 13.67 -3.19
C TYR A 53 13.32 12.64 -4.27
N MET A 54 14.02 11.55 -3.92
CA MET A 54 14.30 10.46 -4.88
C MET A 54 13.04 9.76 -5.41
N LEU A 55 11.91 9.86 -4.71
CA LEU A 55 10.59 9.36 -5.15
C LEU A 55 9.67 10.49 -5.63
N SER A 56 10.21 11.61 -6.10
CA SER A 56 9.44 12.72 -6.65
C SER A 56 9.43 12.72 -8.18
N HIS A 57 8.41 13.39 -8.74
CA HIS A 57 8.31 13.66 -10.18
C HIS A 57 9.53 14.46 -10.68
N GLU A 58 9.96 15.46 -9.91
CA GLU A 58 11.11 16.30 -10.25
C GLU A 58 12.40 15.46 -10.38
N PHE A 59 12.65 14.56 -9.43
CA PHE A 59 13.82 13.68 -9.47
C PHE A 59 13.78 12.71 -10.66
N LEU A 60 12.61 12.17 -11.00
CA LEU A 60 12.45 11.33 -12.19
C LEU A 60 12.81 12.09 -13.48
N VAL A 61 12.43 13.38 -13.57
CA VAL A 61 12.71 14.21 -14.75
C VAL A 61 14.19 14.58 -14.84
N ASP A 62 14.78 14.98 -13.71
CA ASP A 62 16.15 15.51 -13.68
C ASP A 62 17.22 14.41 -13.63
N HIS A 63 16.89 13.25 -13.01
CA HIS A 63 17.81 12.14 -12.76
C HIS A 63 17.19 10.76 -13.04
N PRO A 64 16.71 10.49 -14.26
CA PRO A 64 15.94 9.28 -14.58
C PRO A 64 16.71 7.98 -14.35
N ASP A 65 18.01 7.95 -14.59
CA ASP A 65 18.89 6.80 -14.33
C ASP A 65 19.00 6.50 -12.83
N GLN A 66 19.20 7.53 -12.00
CA GLN A 66 19.29 7.38 -10.55
C GLN A 66 17.94 7.01 -9.94
N PHE A 67 16.84 7.58 -10.45
CA PHE A 67 15.49 7.19 -10.06
C PHE A 67 15.23 5.70 -10.30
N MET A 68 15.53 5.21 -11.51
CA MET A 68 15.33 3.81 -11.85
C MET A 68 16.23 2.86 -11.06
N THR A 69 17.48 3.26 -10.82
CA THR A 69 18.40 2.52 -9.94
C THR A 69 17.82 2.43 -8.52
N TYR A 70 17.37 3.55 -7.96
CA TYR A 70 16.74 3.57 -6.64
C TYR A 70 15.50 2.65 -6.57
N CYS A 71 14.63 2.70 -7.59
CA CYS A 71 13.46 1.82 -7.65
C CYS A 71 13.86 0.34 -7.71
N LYS A 72 14.86 -0.01 -8.51
CA LYS A 72 15.35 -1.40 -8.64
C LYS A 72 15.93 -1.92 -7.32
N ASP A 73 16.71 -1.10 -6.64
CA ASP A 73 17.42 -1.51 -5.42
C ASP A 73 16.50 -1.58 -4.19
N ASN A 74 15.44 -0.77 -4.14
CA ASN A 74 14.65 -0.60 -2.93
C ASN A 74 13.18 -1.00 -3.04
N LEU A 75 12.59 -0.99 -4.24
CA LEU A 75 11.17 -1.23 -4.43
C LEU A 75 10.86 -2.49 -5.25
N MET A 76 11.69 -2.81 -6.25
CA MET A 76 11.48 -3.96 -7.15
C MET A 76 12.10 -5.24 -6.56
N LEU A 77 11.67 -5.62 -5.35
CA LEU A 77 12.24 -6.74 -4.61
C LEU A 77 11.83 -8.07 -5.22
N ASP A 78 12.80 -8.97 -5.39
CA ASP A 78 12.57 -10.32 -5.90
C ASP A 78 12.26 -11.30 -4.76
N GLY A 79 11.40 -12.29 -5.03
CA GLY A 79 11.15 -13.42 -4.13
C GLY A 79 10.31 -13.09 -2.90
N ILE A 80 9.77 -11.88 -2.79
CA ILE A 80 8.80 -11.54 -1.74
C ILE A 80 7.51 -12.33 -1.94
N LYS A 81 6.83 -12.66 -0.84
CA LYS A 81 5.56 -13.41 -0.87
C LYS A 81 4.56 -12.79 0.09
N PRO A 82 3.25 -12.92 -0.18
CA PRO A 82 2.23 -12.52 0.78
C PRO A 82 2.44 -13.15 2.16
N ASN A 83 2.08 -12.42 3.19
CA ASN A 83 2.13 -12.86 4.58
C ASN A 83 0.72 -13.11 5.14
N PRO A 84 0.57 -13.61 6.37
CA PRO A 84 -0.73 -13.92 6.96
C PRO A 84 -1.77 -12.79 6.88
N ALA A 85 -1.38 -11.50 6.97
CA ALA A 85 -2.34 -10.40 6.83
C ALA A 85 -2.97 -10.36 5.43
N HIS A 86 -2.18 -10.55 4.38
CA HIS A 86 -2.68 -10.58 3.01
C HIS A 86 -3.64 -11.74 2.79
N TYR A 87 -3.27 -12.94 3.26
CA TYR A 87 -4.14 -14.13 3.15
C TYR A 87 -5.43 -14.00 3.96
N ALA A 88 -5.37 -13.40 5.17
CA ALA A 88 -6.55 -13.13 5.98
C ALA A 88 -7.54 -12.21 5.27
N LEU A 89 -7.05 -11.14 4.63
CA LEU A 89 -7.89 -10.22 3.86
C LEU A 89 -8.51 -10.91 2.64
N ALA A 90 -7.74 -11.69 1.89
CA ALA A 90 -8.25 -12.47 0.76
C ALA A 90 -9.31 -13.51 1.21
N LYS A 91 -9.12 -14.14 2.39
CA LYS A 91 -10.11 -15.04 3.00
C LYS A 91 -11.40 -14.32 3.35
N LEU A 92 -11.33 -13.15 3.99
CA LEU A 92 -12.51 -12.33 4.30
C LEU A 92 -13.27 -11.90 3.04
N GLU A 93 -12.56 -11.56 1.97
CA GLU A 93 -13.18 -11.22 0.67
C GLU A 93 -13.88 -12.44 0.07
N LYS A 94 -13.23 -13.60 0.04
CA LYS A 94 -13.83 -14.87 -0.42
C LYS A 94 -15.06 -15.27 0.38
N MET A 95 -15.13 -14.93 1.67
CA MET A 95 -16.29 -15.12 2.53
C MET A 95 -17.42 -14.09 2.26
N GLY A 96 -17.20 -13.11 1.37
CA GLY A 96 -18.14 -12.03 1.06
C GLY A 96 -18.24 -10.94 2.13
N LYS A 97 -17.35 -10.95 3.14
CA LYS A 97 -17.32 -10.00 4.26
C LYS A 97 -16.54 -8.72 3.92
N LEU A 98 -15.34 -8.86 3.37
CA LEU A 98 -14.51 -7.74 2.92
C LEU A 98 -14.96 -7.29 1.52
N LYS A 99 -15.21 -6.00 1.37
CA LYS A 99 -15.66 -5.42 0.09
C LYS A 99 -14.52 -4.88 -0.75
N ALA A 100 -13.47 -4.39 -0.11
CA ALA A 100 -12.27 -3.94 -0.80
C ALA A 100 -11.07 -3.86 0.16
N VAL A 101 -9.91 -4.00 -0.43
CA VAL A 101 -8.62 -3.56 0.13
C VAL A 101 -8.26 -2.23 -0.53
N ILE A 102 -8.11 -1.17 0.27
CA ILE A 102 -7.58 0.12 -0.17
C ILE A 102 -6.14 0.19 0.33
N THR A 103 -5.20 0.20 -0.59
CA THR A 103 -3.78 0.13 -0.22
C THR A 103 -2.98 1.32 -0.75
N GLN A 104 -2.01 1.74 0.04
CA GLN A 104 -0.96 2.68 -0.35
C GLN A 104 0.27 1.96 -0.93
N ASN A 105 0.29 0.62 -0.83
CA ASN A 105 1.41 -0.19 -1.28
C ASN A 105 1.40 -0.37 -2.80
N VAL A 106 2.59 -0.51 -3.35
CA VAL A 106 2.83 -0.71 -4.78
C VAL A 106 3.36 -2.13 -5.10
N ASP A 107 3.43 -3.01 -4.08
CA ASP A 107 4.08 -4.34 -4.12
C ASP A 107 3.23 -5.46 -4.71
N SER A 108 1.93 -5.23 -4.86
CA SER A 108 0.94 -6.19 -5.40
C SER A 108 0.70 -7.46 -4.57
N LEU A 109 1.17 -7.51 -3.32
CA LEU A 109 1.04 -8.70 -2.48
C LEU A 109 -0.40 -9.04 -2.11
N HIS A 110 -1.31 -8.06 -2.08
CA HIS A 110 -2.74 -8.32 -1.89
C HIS A 110 -3.34 -9.16 -3.03
N GLN A 111 -3.02 -8.79 -4.28
CA GLN A 111 -3.47 -9.54 -5.47
C GLN A 111 -2.84 -10.93 -5.52
N GLU A 112 -1.55 -11.05 -5.20
CA GLU A 112 -0.86 -12.33 -5.13
C GLU A 112 -1.44 -13.26 -4.05
N ALA A 113 -1.97 -12.71 -2.94
CA ALA A 113 -2.67 -13.47 -1.91
C ALA A 113 -4.07 -13.92 -2.33
N GLY A 114 -4.60 -13.38 -3.44
CA GLY A 114 -5.90 -13.73 -3.99
C GLY A 114 -7.00 -12.69 -3.82
N SER A 115 -6.72 -11.51 -3.24
CA SER A 115 -7.68 -10.39 -3.20
C SER A 115 -8.00 -9.90 -4.61
N GLN A 116 -9.28 -9.70 -4.91
CA GLN A 116 -9.77 -9.31 -6.23
C GLN A 116 -10.10 -7.81 -6.32
N ASN A 117 -10.71 -7.24 -5.28
CA ASN A 117 -11.06 -5.82 -5.25
C ASN A 117 -10.00 -5.04 -4.44
N VAL A 118 -8.90 -4.71 -5.10
CA VAL A 118 -7.79 -3.94 -4.53
C VAL A 118 -7.69 -2.58 -5.19
N ILE A 119 -7.82 -1.52 -4.41
CA ILE A 119 -7.68 -0.14 -4.85
C ILE A 119 -6.27 0.32 -4.51
N GLU A 120 -5.41 0.41 -5.50
CA GLU A 120 -4.01 0.84 -5.39
C GLU A 120 -3.92 2.36 -5.51
N LEU A 121 -3.96 3.07 -4.38
CA LEU A 121 -3.98 4.54 -4.37
C LEU A 121 -2.72 5.18 -4.96
N HIS A 122 -1.59 4.48 -4.85
CA HIS A 122 -0.30 4.97 -5.33
C HIS A 122 0.20 4.19 -6.57
N GLY A 123 -0.71 3.50 -7.28
CA GLY A 123 -0.34 2.68 -8.42
C GLY A 123 0.37 1.38 -8.03
N ASN A 124 1.19 0.83 -8.94
CA ASN A 124 1.85 -0.45 -8.73
C ASN A 124 3.18 -0.57 -9.50
N LEU A 125 3.97 -1.59 -9.14
CA LEU A 125 5.26 -1.92 -9.78
C LEU A 125 5.15 -3.06 -10.80
N ARG A 126 3.94 -3.49 -11.17
CA ARG A 126 3.72 -4.47 -12.24
C ARG A 126 3.68 -3.81 -13.61
N ASP A 127 3.07 -2.62 -13.65
CA ASP A 127 2.74 -1.90 -14.87
C ASP A 127 3.70 -0.72 -15.07
N TYR A 128 4.11 -0.53 -16.30
CA TYR A 128 5.03 0.52 -16.73
C TYR A 128 4.49 1.16 -18.00
N TYR A 129 4.82 2.41 -18.24
CA TYR A 129 4.41 3.11 -19.45
C TYR A 129 5.46 4.08 -19.96
N CYS A 130 5.44 4.31 -21.27
CA CYS A 130 6.25 5.32 -21.90
C CYS A 130 5.69 6.72 -21.63
N THR A 131 6.51 7.62 -21.10
CA THR A 131 6.12 9.01 -20.83
C THR A 131 5.77 9.82 -22.07
N LYS A 132 6.21 9.39 -23.28
CA LYS A 132 6.01 10.11 -24.54
C LYS A 132 4.82 9.61 -25.36
N CYS A 133 4.65 8.29 -25.51
CA CYS A 133 3.60 7.71 -26.36
C CYS A 133 2.55 6.90 -25.62
N GLY A 134 2.71 6.69 -24.30
CA GLY A 134 1.76 5.93 -23.49
C GLY A 134 1.78 4.41 -23.69
N LYS A 135 2.73 3.86 -24.50
CA LYS A 135 2.83 2.41 -24.67
C LYS A 135 3.11 1.74 -23.33
N ASN A 136 2.39 0.67 -23.04
CA ASN A 136 2.56 -0.11 -21.82
C ASN A 136 3.68 -1.13 -21.93
N PHE A 137 4.34 -1.39 -20.82
CA PHE A 137 5.42 -2.36 -20.64
C PHE A 137 5.22 -3.11 -19.33
N ASP A 138 5.89 -4.24 -19.19
CA ASP A 138 5.94 -5.03 -17.96
C ASP A 138 7.27 -4.86 -17.21
N LEU A 139 7.31 -5.44 -16.00
CA LEU A 139 8.52 -5.44 -15.17
C LEU A 139 9.69 -6.14 -15.86
N ALA A 140 9.44 -7.20 -16.64
CA ALA A 140 10.50 -7.96 -17.32
C ALA A 140 11.21 -7.10 -18.36
N TYR A 141 10.44 -6.31 -19.11
CA TYR A 141 11.01 -5.33 -20.06
C TYR A 141 11.93 -4.33 -19.34
N VAL A 142 11.48 -3.74 -18.23
CA VAL A 142 12.26 -2.74 -17.50
C VAL A 142 13.51 -3.34 -16.85
N LYS A 143 13.41 -4.57 -16.32
CA LYS A 143 14.56 -5.29 -15.75
C LYS A 143 15.61 -5.70 -16.80
N SER A 144 15.28 -5.73 -18.09
CA SER A 144 16.25 -6.00 -19.16
C SER A 144 17.25 -4.86 -19.41
N PHE A 145 16.98 -3.67 -18.89
CA PHE A 145 17.89 -2.53 -18.96
C PHE A 145 18.72 -2.43 -17.66
N GLU A 146 19.98 -2.08 -17.78
CA GLU A 146 20.84 -1.87 -16.61
C GLU A 146 20.39 -0.63 -15.80
N LYS A 147 20.07 0.44 -16.50
CA LYS A 147 19.61 1.72 -15.93
C LYS A 147 18.15 2.00 -16.28
N GLU A 148 17.88 3.19 -16.79
CA GLU A 148 16.55 3.57 -17.28
C GLU A 148 16.16 2.79 -18.55
N ALA A 149 14.90 2.42 -18.64
CA ALA A 149 14.35 1.77 -19.82
C ALA A 149 13.76 2.80 -20.79
N HIS A 150 13.94 2.56 -22.08
CA HIS A 150 13.41 3.40 -23.15
C HIS A 150 12.42 2.62 -24.01
N CYS A 151 11.40 3.33 -24.50
CA CYS A 151 10.38 2.78 -25.37
C CYS A 151 11.00 2.32 -26.71
N ASP A 152 10.71 1.11 -27.11
CA ASP A 152 11.16 0.51 -28.37
C ASP A 152 10.55 1.16 -29.63
N GLU A 153 9.43 1.88 -29.48
CA GLU A 153 8.76 2.56 -30.60
C GLU A 153 9.19 4.03 -30.79
N CYS A 154 9.33 4.78 -29.68
CA CYS A 154 9.52 6.24 -29.77
C CYS A 154 10.75 6.76 -29.02
N GLY A 155 11.50 5.88 -28.34
CA GLY A 155 12.67 6.24 -27.55
C GLY A 155 12.37 7.04 -26.28
N GLY A 156 11.08 7.21 -25.91
CA GLY A 156 10.69 7.91 -24.67
C GLY A 156 11.06 7.12 -23.44
N LEU A 157 11.24 7.80 -22.30
CA LEU A 157 11.51 7.16 -21.01
C LEU A 157 10.32 6.26 -20.59
N VAL A 158 10.62 5.04 -20.13
CA VAL A 158 9.64 4.12 -19.54
C VAL A 158 9.74 4.20 -18.03
N ARG A 159 8.63 4.47 -17.36
CA ARG A 159 8.56 4.59 -15.91
C ARG A 159 7.53 3.62 -15.30
N PRO A 160 7.66 3.27 -14.00
CA PRO A 160 6.62 2.53 -13.30
C PRO A 160 5.33 3.35 -13.17
N ASP A 161 4.18 2.65 -13.19
CA ASP A 161 2.86 3.25 -12.95
C ASP A 161 2.61 3.41 -11.43
N ILE A 162 3.46 4.23 -10.80
CA ILE A 162 3.35 4.63 -9.40
C ILE A 162 3.18 6.14 -9.30
N VAL A 163 2.46 6.58 -8.27
CA VAL A 163 2.29 8.01 -7.96
C VAL A 163 3.49 8.50 -7.16
N LEU A 164 4.20 9.46 -7.72
CA LEU A 164 5.37 10.09 -7.12
C LEU A 164 4.96 11.34 -6.31
N TYR A 165 5.83 11.76 -5.39
CA TYR A 165 5.67 13.06 -4.75
C TYR A 165 5.61 14.17 -5.81
N GLY A 166 4.65 15.07 -5.67
CA GLY A 166 4.33 16.11 -6.67
C GLY A 166 3.30 15.70 -7.71
N GLU A 167 2.90 14.41 -7.77
CA GLU A 167 1.83 13.93 -8.65
C GLU A 167 0.50 13.77 -7.90
N GLY A 168 -0.60 13.84 -8.64
CA GLY A 168 -1.95 13.64 -8.10
C GLY A 168 -2.37 12.18 -8.10
N LEU A 169 -3.16 11.78 -7.11
CA LEU A 169 -3.81 10.47 -7.11
C LEU A 169 -4.92 10.41 -8.17
N ASP A 170 -5.22 9.21 -8.69
CA ASP A 170 -6.35 8.98 -9.58
C ASP A 170 -7.68 9.32 -8.89
N GLN A 171 -8.46 10.24 -9.50
CA GLN A 171 -9.70 10.76 -8.91
C GLN A 171 -10.82 9.72 -8.89
N ASN A 172 -10.81 8.74 -9.79
CA ASN A 172 -11.78 7.64 -9.80
C ASN A 172 -11.50 6.71 -8.63
N ASN A 173 -10.23 6.35 -8.40
CA ASN A 173 -9.80 5.54 -7.26
C ASN A 173 -10.12 6.22 -5.93
N ILE A 174 -9.85 7.53 -5.82
CA ILE A 174 -10.22 8.32 -4.62
C ILE A 174 -11.73 8.27 -4.39
N SER A 175 -12.53 8.59 -5.41
CA SER A 175 -13.98 8.65 -5.29
C SER A 175 -14.58 7.29 -4.94
N TYR A 176 -14.05 6.22 -5.52
CA TYR A 176 -14.47 4.86 -5.23
C TYR A 176 -14.10 4.44 -3.80
N ALA A 177 -12.86 4.73 -3.37
CA ALA A 177 -12.40 4.47 -2.01
C ALA A 177 -13.25 5.23 -0.97
N ILE A 178 -13.53 6.51 -1.18
CA ILE A 178 -14.39 7.31 -0.30
C ILE A 178 -15.78 6.69 -0.19
N ASN A 179 -16.37 6.27 -1.30
CA ASN A 179 -17.70 5.66 -1.29
C ASN A 179 -17.71 4.37 -0.45
N LEU A 180 -16.73 3.50 -0.65
CA LEU A 180 -16.61 2.25 0.11
C LEU A 180 -16.42 2.53 1.61
N ILE A 181 -15.51 3.43 1.98
CA ILE A 181 -15.24 3.79 3.38
C ILE A 181 -16.49 4.39 4.04
N ALA A 182 -17.18 5.31 3.36
CA ALA A 182 -18.35 6.00 3.91
C ALA A 182 -19.54 5.06 4.18
N ASN A 183 -19.64 3.95 3.44
CA ASN A 183 -20.72 2.97 3.55
C ASN A 183 -20.31 1.71 4.32
N ALA A 184 -19.08 1.59 4.79
CA ALA A 184 -18.61 0.42 5.51
C ALA A 184 -19.25 0.30 6.91
N ASP A 185 -19.62 -0.91 7.31
CA ASP A 185 -20.01 -1.23 8.69
C ASP A 185 -18.79 -1.26 9.60
N VAL A 186 -17.68 -1.79 9.08
CA VAL A 186 -16.40 -1.90 9.78
C VAL A 186 -15.30 -1.34 8.88
N LEU A 187 -14.50 -0.44 9.40
CA LEU A 187 -13.26 0.00 8.77
C LEU A 187 -12.07 -0.53 9.57
N ILE A 188 -11.26 -1.38 8.93
CA ILE A 188 -10.01 -1.86 9.48
C ILE A 188 -8.87 -1.03 8.87
N ILE A 189 -8.09 -0.39 9.72
CA ILE A 189 -6.88 0.34 9.32
C ILE A 189 -5.68 -0.42 9.83
N GLY A 190 -4.69 -0.68 8.97
CA GLY A 190 -3.54 -1.46 9.38
C GLY A 190 -2.22 -1.10 8.70
N GLY A 191 -1.12 -1.23 9.45
CA GLY A 191 0.23 -1.08 8.92
C GLY A 191 0.52 0.26 8.25
N THR A 192 -0.05 1.35 8.76
CA THR A 192 0.14 2.70 8.19
C THR A 192 0.35 3.74 9.27
N SER A 193 1.26 4.69 9.01
CA SER A 193 1.49 5.82 9.91
C SER A 193 0.43 6.93 9.80
N LEU A 194 -0.44 6.88 8.77
CA LEU A 194 -1.50 7.86 8.49
C LEU A 194 -1.00 9.31 8.35
N VAL A 195 0.20 9.50 7.78
CA VAL A 195 0.80 10.84 7.59
C VAL A 195 0.91 11.27 6.12
N VAL A 196 0.68 10.34 5.17
CA VAL A 196 0.78 10.64 3.73
C VAL A 196 -0.56 11.10 3.20
N TYR A 197 -0.66 12.39 2.89
CA TYR A 197 -1.85 12.98 2.29
C TYR A 197 -1.73 13.04 0.76
N PRO A 198 -2.87 12.91 0.03
CA PRO A 198 -4.26 12.92 0.52
C PRO A 198 -4.77 11.55 1.02
N ALA A 199 -4.05 10.45 0.81
CA ALA A 199 -4.52 9.09 1.14
C ALA A 199 -4.95 8.95 2.62
N ALA A 200 -4.16 9.46 3.56
CA ALA A 200 -4.48 9.41 4.99
C ALA A 200 -5.80 10.12 5.34
N GLY A 201 -6.21 11.11 4.55
CA GLY A 201 -7.48 11.83 4.75
C GLY A 201 -8.73 11.03 4.38
N LEU A 202 -8.59 9.95 3.59
CA LEU A 202 -9.74 9.15 3.16
C LEU A 202 -10.48 8.49 4.32
N ILE A 203 -9.78 8.14 5.40
CA ILE A 203 -10.39 7.55 6.60
C ILE A 203 -11.37 8.51 7.31
N ASP A 204 -11.26 9.80 7.07
CA ASP A 204 -12.14 10.81 7.67
C ASP A 204 -13.57 10.74 7.12
N PHE A 205 -13.78 10.04 6.00
CA PHE A 205 -15.11 9.79 5.43
C PHE A 205 -15.85 8.64 6.11
N TYR A 206 -15.18 7.83 6.95
CA TYR A 206 -15.85 6.78 7.71
C TYR A 206 -16.85 7.35 8.71
N ARG A 207 -18.07 6.82 8.70
CA ARG A 207 -19.22 7.31 9.50
C ARG A 207 -19.75 6.27 10.49
N GLY A 208 -19.17 5.08 10.51
CA GLY A 208 -19.55 4.01 11.42
C GLY A 208 -18.95 4.17 12.82
N HIS A 209 -19.21 3.18 13.66
CA HIS A 209 -18.73 3.08 15.05
C HIS A 209 -17.95 1.78 15.30
N LYS A 210 -17.26 1.27 14.28
CA LYS A 210 -16.43 0.07 14.37
C LYS A 210 -15.14 0.31 13.59
N LEU A 211 -14.42 1.37 13.96
CA LEU A 211 -13.10 1.68 13.42
C LEU A 211 -12.06 0.92 14.23
N ILE A 212 -11.39 -0.03 13.56
CA ILE A 212 -10.36 -0.89 14.14
C ILE A 212 -9.02 -0.44 13.59
N LEU A 213 -8.06 -0.11 14.46
CA LEU A 213 -6.72 0.29 14.09
C LEU A 213 -5.72 -0.72 14.60
N ILE A 214 -4.94 -1.32 13.67
CA ILE A 214 -3.92 -2.34 13.97
C ILE A 214 -2.57 -1.81 13.47
N ASN A 215 -1.70 -1.45 14.39
CA ASN A 215 -0.38 -0.91 14.04
C ASN A 215 0.65 -1.22 15.13
N LYS A 216 1.93 -1.31 14.77
CA LYS A 216 3.01 -1.51 15.76
C LYS A 216 3.19 -0.27 16.62
N ASP A 217 3.30 0.88 15.97
CA ASP A 217 3.52 2.16 16.61
C ASP A 217 2.21 2.95 16.73
N PRO A 218 2.08 3.79 17.76
CA PRO A 218 0.94 4.71 17.87
C PRO A 218 0.85 5.66 16.68
N THR A 219 -0.38 6.04 16.34
CA THR A 219 -0.67 7.02 15.28
C THR A 219 -1.40 8.24 15.84
N SER A 220 -1.38 9.35 15.11
CA SER A 220 -2.17 10.54 15.45
C SER A 220 -3.69 10.31 15.41
N ARG A 221 -4.12 9.16 14.92
CA ARG A 221 -5.54 8.80 14.73
C ARG A 221 -6.04 7.77 15.74
N ASP A 222 -5.22 7.28 16.66
CA ASP A 222 -5.60 6.28 17.67
C ASP A 222 -6.82 6.72 18.49
N SER A 223 -6.91 8.01 18.84
CA SER A 223 -8.04 8.56 19.60
C SER A 223 -9.38 8.53 18.86
N ARG A 224 -9.39 8.30 17.53
CA ARG A 224 -10.60 8.16 16.72
C ARG A 224 -11.05 6.72 16.55
N ALA A 225 -10.16 5.78 16.81
CA ALA A 225 -10.48 4.36 16.68
C ALA A 225 -11.32 3.88 17.86
N ASP A 226 -12.33 3.06 17.58
CA ASP A 226 -13.12 2.40 18.61
C ASP A 226 -12.31 1.25 19.23
N TYR A 227 -11.41 0.66 18.44
CA TYR A 227 -10.53 -0.43 18.85
C TYR A 227 -9.11 -0.18 18.33
N VAL A 228 -8.13 -0.14 19.25
CA VAL A 228 -6.71 -0.03 18.94
C VAL A 228 -6.00 -1.31 19.36
N ILE A 229 -5.30 -1.95 18.43
CA ILE A 229 -4.46 -3.12 18.70
C ILE A 229 -3.02 -2.77 18.34
N ASN A 230 -2.17 -2.62 19.35
CA ASN A 230 -0.75 -2.38 19.15
C ASN A 230 -0.05 -3.71 18.90
N GLY A 231 0.32 -3.99 17.65
CA GLY A 231 0.94 -5.25 17.28
C GLY A 231 1.32 -5.38 15.83
N ASP A 232 1.97 -6.49 15.51
CA ASP A 232 2.27 -6.88 14.14
C ASP A 232 0.98 -7.29 13.44
N ILE A 233 0.63 -6.57 12.37
CA ILE A 233 -0.63 -6.79 11.66
C ILE A 233 -0.73 -8.21 11.07
N ALA A 234 0.38 -8.82 10.65
CA ALA A 234 0.35 -10.18 10.14
C ALA A 234 -0.09 -11.18 11.21
N LYS A 235 0.45 -11.06 12.44
CA LYS A 235 0.08 -11.90 13.59
C LYS A 235 -1.34 -11.62 14.05
N VAL A 236 -1.71 -10.34 14.17
CA VAL A 236 -3.05 -9.94 14.64
C VAL A 236 -4.13 -10.42 13.66
N MET A 237 -3.94 -10.24 12.36
CA MET A 237 -4.91 -10.70 11.36
C MET A 237 -4.99 -12.23 11.27
N GLU A 238 -3.89 -12.93 11.45
CA GLU A 238 -3.85 -14.38 11.56
C GLU A 238 -4.68 -14.87 12.77
N GLU A 239 -4.54 -14.22 13.93
CA GLU A 239 -5.29 -14.57 15.14
C GLU A 239 -6.79 -14.28 15.00
N ILE A 240 -7.15 -13.17 14.34
CA ILE A 240 -8.55 -12.77 14.16
C ILE A 240 -9.28 -13.61 13.10
N VAL A 241 -8.61 -13.91 11.98
CA VAL A 241 -9.23 -14.50 10.77
C VAL A 241 -8.71 -15.91 10.50
N GLY A 242 -7.61 -16.32 11.13
CA GLY A 242 -7.03 -17.65 11.04
C GLY A 242 -8.02 -18.74 11.50
N ASP A 243 -8.02 -19.87 10.80
CA ASP A 243 -8.87 -21.09 10.93
C ASP A 243 -10.37 -20.94 10.67
#